data_7bea88c386e93283ff4a7b8145436baa
#
_entry.id   7bea88c386e93283ff4a7b8145436baa
#
_cell.length_a   1.000
_cell.length_b   1.000
_cell.length_c   1.000
_cell.angle_alpha   90.00
_cell.angle_beta   90.00
_cell.angle_gamma   90.00
#
_symmetry.space_group_name_H-M   'P 1'
#
loop_
_entity.id
_entity.type
_entity.pdbx_description
1 polymer ?
#
loop_
_entity_poly.entity_id
_entity_poly.type
_entity_poly.pdbx_seq_one_letter_code
_entity_poly.pdbx_strand_id
1 'polypeptide(L)'
;PEGLNYLSPSYLSKVAKRFAEQEKIEITPFTALELKPFYGANRYYLFVKTIYKDVRMVGAPPSSIGKFGADTDNWMWPRHCGDFSMFRIYATPDGKPADYNESNVPLKVKKHLTINLGGIKEGDFTFVMGFPGRNWRYMISDEVEERMQTTNFMRKTIRTVRLNNLLEEMLKSDKVRIQYASKYASSANYWKNAIGMNE
;
A
#
# COMPACT_ATOMS: atom_id res chain seq x y z
N PRO A 1 24.13 -10.48 14.42
CA PRO A 1 22.94 -9.84 13.88
C PRO A 1 22.07 -9.08 14.88
N GLU A 2 22.39 -9.10 16.20
CA GLU A 2 21.58 -8.42 17.23
C GLU A 2 21.43 -6.91 17.02
N GLY A 3 22.35 -6.27 16.32
CA GLY A 3 22.27 -4.85 15.99
C GLY A 3 21.57 -4.50 14.68
N LEU A 4 21.14 -5.48 13.88
CA LEU A 4 20.61 -5.23 12.54
C LEU A 4 19.26 -4.49 12.52
N ASN A 5 18.48 -4.58 13.59
CA ASN A 5 17.23 -3.84 13.74
C ASN A 5 17.42 -2.31 13.74
N TYR A 6 18.60 -1.85 14.13
CA TYR A 6 18.93 -0.44 14.26
C TYR A 6 19.79 0.10 13.11
N LEU A 7 20.02 -0.72 12.07
CA LEU A 7 20.84 -0.28 10.95
C LEU A 7 20.13 0.81 10.16
N SER A 8 20.87 1.86 9.90
CA SER A 8 20.36 2.99 9.11
C SER A 8 20.06 2.54 7.67
N PRO A 9 19.08 3.16 6.98
CA PRO A 9 18.79 2.88 5.59
C PRO A 9 20.01 3.00 4.67
N SER A 10 20.93 3.93 4.97
CA SER A 10 22.18 4.10 4.22
C SER A 10 23.13 2.92 4.38
N TYR A 11 23.21 2.32 5.55
CA TYR A 11 24.00 1.13 5.79
C TYR A 11 23.40 -0.09 5.08
N LEU A 12 22.08 -0.28 5.18
CA LEU A 12 21.39 -1.37 4.49
C LEU A 12 21.57 -1.28 2.97
N SER A 13 21.56 -0.06 2.42
CA SER A 13 21.83 0.17 0.99
C SER A 13 23.27 -0.22 0.60
N LYS A 14 24.26 0.10 1.44
CA LYS A 14 25.67 -0.32 1.19
C LYS A 14 25.82 -1.85 1.24
N VAL A 15 25.16 -2.49 2.21
CA VAL A 15 25.17 -3.96 2.32
C VAL A 15 24.51 -4.60 1.10
N ALA A 16 23.37 -4.06 0.65
CA ALA A 16 22.66 -4.54 -0.53
C ALA A 16 23.54 -4.50 -1.80
N LYS A 17 24.27 -3.38 -2.00
CA LYS A 17 25.22 -3.26 -3.14
C LYS A 17 26.33 -4.28 -3.06
N ARG A 18 26.96 -4.46 -1.89
CA ARG A 18 28.02 -5.44 -1.71
C ARG A 18 27.57 -6.87 -2.01
N PHE A 19 26.37 -7.25 -1.57
CA PHE A 19 25.79 -8.55 -1.91
C PHE A 19 25.51 -8.69 -3.41
N ALA A 20 24.97 -7.64 -4.04
CA ALA A 20 24.75 -7.66 -5.47
C ALA A 20 26.05 -7.84 -6.27
N GLU A 21 27.14 -7.22 -5.84
CA GLU A 21 28.47 -7.40 -6.42
C GLU A 21 28.99 -8.84 -6.23
N GLN A 22 28.86 -9.40 -5.03
CA GLN A 22 29.25 -10.79 -4.73
C GLN A 22 28.50 -11.81 -5.59
N GLU A 23 27.19 -11.60 -5.78
CA GLU A 23 26.33 -12.46 -6.58
C GLU A 23 26.37 -12.13 -8.07
N LYS A 24 27.24 -11.19 -8.50
CA LYS A 24 27.41 -10.74 -9.89
C LYS A 24 26.08 -10.30 -10.53
N ILE A 25 25.24 -9.62 -9.76
CA ILE A 25 23.97 -9.07 -10.25
C ILE A 25 24.28 -7.86 -11.11
N GLU A 26 23.75 -7.84 -12.33
CA GLU A 26 23.87 -6.69 -13.23
C GLU A 26 23.03 -5.53 -12.69
N ILE A 27 23.70 -4.41 -12.44
CA ILE A 27 23.04 -3.17 -11.98
C ILE A 27 22.96 -2.18 -13.15
N THR A 28 21.75 -1.89 -13.57
CA THR A 28 21.45 -0.92 -14.60
C THR A 28 20.75 0.31 -13.97
N PRO A 29 20.52 1.41 -14.71
CA PRO A 29 19.69 2.54 -14.25
C PRO A 29 18.23 2.14 -13.91
N PHE A 30 17.80 0.95 -14.34
CA PHE A 30 16.48 0.39 -14.08
C PHE A 30 16.51 -0.73 -13.04
N THR A 31 17.60 -0.89 -12.30
CA THR A 31 17.73 -1.86 -11.22
C THR A 31 17.64 -1.16 -9.87
N ALA A 32 16.74 -1.62 -9.00
CA ALA A 32 16.71 -1.19 -7.61
C ALA A 32 17.02 -2.36 -6.69
N LEU A 33 17.90 -2.10 -5.73
CA LEU A 33 18.28 -3.04 -4.68
C LEU A 33 17.64 -2.58 -3.37
N GLU A 34 16.95 -3.49 -2.70
CA GLU A 34 16.33 -3.23 -1.41
C GLU A 34 16.55 -4.39 -0.45
N LEU A 35 17.23 -4.13 0.65
CA LEU A 35 17.43 -5.11 1.72
C LEU A 35 16.38 -4.89 2.81
N LYS A 36 15.48 -5.86 2.98
CA LYS A 36 14.38 -5.79 3.95
C LYS A 36 14.52 -6.81 5.08
N PRO A 37 14.28 -6.39 6.34
CA PRO A 37 14.14 -7.30 7.45
C PRO A 37 12.78 -8.00 7.43
N PHE A 38 12.78 -9.29 7.76
CA PHE A 38 11.61 -10.13 7.93
C PHE A 38 11.66 -10.83 9.28
N TYR A 39 10.51 -11.26 9.79
CA TYR A 39 10.37 -12.02 11.04
C TYR A 39 11.03 -11.33 12.24
N GLY A 40 10.72 -10.04 12.46
CA GLY A 40 11.33 -9.25 13.52
C GLY A 40 12.85 -9.04 13.33
N ALA A 41 13.31 -8.96 12.08
CA ALA A 41 14.71 -8.87 11.66
C ALA A 41 15.56 -10.14 11.91
N ASN A 42 14.92 -11.28 12.13
CA ASN A 42 15.64 -12.57 12.20
C ASN A 42 16.20 -13.02 10.85
N ARG A 43 15.63 -12.50 9.75
CA ARG A 43 16.12 -12.76 8.39
C ARG A 43 16.08 -11.49 7.55
N TYR A 44 17.05 -11.38 6.64
CA TYR A 44 17.12 -10.29 5.67
C TYR A 44 17.04 -10.87 4.26
N TYR A 45 16.23 -10.22 3.41
CA TYR A 45 16.10 -10.59 2.01
C TYR A 45 16.54 -9.43 1.13
N LEU A 46 17.42 -9.73 0.18
CA LEU A 46 17.77 -8.78 -0.87
C LEU A 46 16.76 -8.90 -2.02
N PHE A 47 16.03 -7.84 -2.25
CA PHE A 47 15.15 -7.71 -3.42
C PHE A 47 15.92 -7.02 -4.54
N VAL A 48 16.04 -7.71 -5.65
CA VAL A 48 16.54 -7.16 -6.92
C VAL A 48 15.33 -6.87 -7.79
N LYS A 49 15.03 -5.59 -8.01
CA LYS A 49 13.82 -5.15 -8.70
C LYS A 49 14.18 -4.55 -10.05
N THR A 50 13.44 -4.92 -11.08
CA THR A 50 13.43 -4.22 -12.36
C THR A 50 12.40 -3.10 -12.32
N ILE A 51 12.80 -1.87 -12.65
CA ILE A 51 11.94 -0.70 -12.65
C ILE A 51 11.52 -0.38 -14.08
N TYR A 52 10.21 -0.44 -14.35
CA TYR A 52 9.63 0.10 -15.57
C TYR A 52 9.07 1.48 -15.28
N LYS A 53 9.52 2.49 -16.02
CA LYS A 53 9.12 3.89 -15.78
C LYS A 53 8.00 4.35 -16.69
N ASP A 54 7.87 3.77 -17.89
CA ASP A 54 6.78 4.10 -18.81
C ASP A 54 5.54 3.29 -18.45
N VAL A 55 4.73 3.86 -17.55
CA VAL A 55 3.49 3.27 -17.06
C VAL A 55 2.34 4.21 -17.41
N ARG A 56 1.41 3.74 -18.22
CA ARG A 56 0.30 4.56 -18.73
C ARG A 56 -1.03 4.09 -18.16
N MET A 57 -1.88 5.04 -17.79
CA MET A 57 -3.22 4.75 -17.29
C MET A 57 -4.09 4.23 -18.44
N VAL A 58 -4.76 3.12 -18.22
CA VAL A 58 -5.74 2.53 -19.13
C VAL A 58 -7.15 2.98 -18.76
N GLY A 59 -7.48 2.95 -17.48
CA GLY A 59 -8.79 3.37 -17.00
C GLY A 59 -8.96 3.18 -15.49
N ALA A 60 -9.97 3.86 -14.97
CA ALA A 60 -10.48 3.73 -13.61
C ALA A 60 -11.98 4.04 -13.62
N PRO A 61 -12.77 3.52 -12.69
CA PRO A 61 -14.16 3.91 -12.57
C PRO A 61 -14.31 5.38 -12.14
N PRO A 62 -15.44 6.01 -12.41
CA PRO A 62 -15.73 7.33 -11.85
C PRO A 62 -15.79 7.28 -10.32
N SER A 63 -15.53 8.41 -9.66
CA SER A 63 -15.50 8.48 -8.20
C SER A 63 -16.82 8.05 -7.53
N SER A 64 -17.95 8.23 -8.20
CA SER A 64 -19.27 7.77 -7.74
C SER A 64 -19.38 6.24 -7.61
N ILE A 65 -18.53 5.49 -8.30
CA ILE A 65 -18.43 4.03 -8.19
C ILE A 65 -17.22 3.65 -7.33
N GLY A 66 -16.06 4.25 -7.59
CA GLY A 66 -14.82 3.93 -6.88
C GLY A 66 -14.89 4.23 -5.39
N LYS A 67 -15.65 5.27 -5.00
CA LYS A 67 -15.81 5.69 -3.60
C LYS A 67 -17.27 5.61 -3.12
N PHE A 68 -18.10 4.74 -3.67
CA PHE A 68 -19.51 4.68 -3.31
C PHE A 68 -19.73 4.48 -1.80
N GLY A 69 -19.06 3.51 -1.20
CA GLY A 69 -19.12 3.25 0.25
C GLY A 69 -18.34 4.27 1.10
N ALA A 70 -17.45 5.06 0.48
CA ALA A 70 -16.69 6.15 1.11
C ALA A 70 -16.12 5.78 2.50
N ASP A 71 -16.19 6.72 3.45
CA ASP A 71 -15.71 6.50 4.82
C ASP A 71 -16.59 5.53 5.61
N THR A 72 -17.84 5.31 5.20
CA THR A 72 -18.76 4.36 5.86
C THR A 72 -18.21 2.93 5.80
N ASP A 73 -17.71 2.51 4.64
CA ASP A 73 -17.17 1.16 4.43
C ASP A 73 -15.69 1.02 4.82
N ASN A 74 -15.00 2.13 5.11
CA ASN A 74 -13.58 2.10 5.41
C ASN A 74 -13.33 1.36 6.75
N TRP A 75 -12.48 0.33 6.72
CA TRP A 75 -12.21 -0.58 7.84
C TRP A 75 -13.44 -1.35 8.34
N MET A 76 -14.49 -1.40 7.54
CA MET A 76 -15.72 -2.12 7.82
C MET A 76 -16.04 -3.12 6.72
N TRP A 77 -16.95 -4.02 7.00
CA TRP A 77 -17.45 -5.01 6.07
C TRP A 77 -18.98 -5.08 6.13
N PRO A 78 -19.72 -5.31 5.03
CA PRO A 78 -19.26 -5.47 3.66
C PRO A 78 -18.83 -4.15 3.01
N ARG A 79 -18.11 -4.23 1.88
CA ARG A 79 -17.64 -3.06 1.12
C ARG A 79 -18.46 -2.86 -0.14
N HIS A 80 -18.79 -1.60 -0.42
CA HIS A 80 -19.57 -1.17 -1.58
C HIS A 80 -18.78 -0.17 -2.42
N CYS A 81 -17.56 -0.52 -2.76
CA CYS A 81 -16.66 0.31 -3.54
C CYS A 81 -16.13 -0.48 -4.73
N GLY A 82 -16.23 0.09 -5.94
CA GLY A 82 -15.55 -0.40 -7.13
C GLY A 82 -14.22 0.32 -7.32
N ASP A 83 -13.36 0.28 -6.29
CA ASP A 83 -12.10 1.02 -6.26
C ASP A 83 -10.99 0.22 -6.94
N PHE A 84 -10.82 0.45 -8.23
CA PHE A 84 -9.73 -0.13 -9.00
C PHE A 84 -9.17 0.86 -10.03
N SER A 85 -7.94 0.62 -10.45
CA SER A 85 -7.36 1.31 -11.60
C SER A 85 -6.51 0.35 -12.41
N MET A 86 -6.51 0.53 -13.71
CA MET A 86 -5.73 -0.28 -14.64
C MET A 86 -4.63 0.56 -15.27
N PHE A 87 -3.43 0.03 -15.24
CA PHE A 87 -2.25 0.61 -15.87
C PHE A 87 -1.63 -0.39 -16.83
N ARG A 88 -0.98 0.13 -17.87
CA ARG A 88 -0.22 -0.68 -18.81
C ARG A 88 1.23 -0.25 -18.80
N ILE A 89 2.11 -1.23 -18.67
CA ILE A 89 3.56 -1.01 -18.73
C ILE A 89 3.98 -1.03 -20.20
N TYR A 90 4.79 -0.05 -20.57
CA TYR A 90 5.44 0.07 -21.86
C TYR A 90 6.95 -0.12 -21.70
N ALA A 91 7.55 -0.70 -22.71
CA ALA A 91 8.97 -1.03 -22.77
C ALA A 91 9.51 -0.81 -24.19
N THR A 92 10.81 -0.93 -24.36
CA THR A 92 11.39 -0.98 -25.70
C THR A 92 10.84 -2.18 -26.50
N PRO A 93 10.91 -2.20 -27.82
CA PRO A 93 10.42 -3.32 -28.63
C PRO A 93 11.02 -4.68 -28.27
N ASP A 94 12.24 -4.72 -27.71
CA ASP A 94 12.91 -5.91 -27.20
C ASP A 94 12.54 -6.23 -25.72
N GLY A 95 11.62 -5.49 -25.13
CA GLY A 95 11.06 -5.75 -23.80
C GLY A 95 11.90 -5.23 -22.64
N LYS A 96 12.93 -4.42 -22.88
CA LYS A 96 13.75 -3.83 -21.83
C LYS A 96 13.08 -2.60 -21.21
N PRO A 97 13.32 -2.36 -19.91
CA PRO A 97 12.87 -1.12 -19.26
C PRO A 97 13.42 0.12 -19.95
N ALA A 98 12.60 1.15 -20.05
CA ALA A 98 12.98 2.42 -20.65
C ALA A 98 12.29 3.58 -19.93
N ASP A 99 12.82 4.79 -20.10
CA ASP A 99 12.08 6.01 -19.82
C ASP A 99 10.94 6.18 -20.83
N TYR A 100 10.01 7.10 -20.56
CA TYR A 100 8.90 7.37 -21.46
C TYR A 100 9.41 7.71 -22.87
N ASN A 101 8.86 7.03 -23.86
CA ASN A 101 9.08 7.32 -25.27
C ASN A 101 7.85 6.91 -26.09
N GLU A 102 7.51 7.69 -27.11
CA GLU A 102 6.36 7.38 -27.98
C GLU A 102 6.54 6.07 -28.75
N SER A 103 7.80 5.70 -29.05
CA SER A 103 8.14 4.45 -29.73
C SER A 103 8.07 3.21 -28.84
N ASN A 104 7.91 3.37 -27.51
CA ASN A 104 7.73 2.23 -26.62
C ASN A 104 6.44 1.48 -26.93
N VAL A 105 6.50 0.16 -26.80
CA VAL A 105 5.38 -0.73 -27.05
C VAL A 105 4.88 -1.37 -25.74
N PRO A 106 3.63 -1.83 -25.68
CA PRO A 106 3.13 -2.57 -24.52
C PRO A 106 4.04 -3.75 -24.17
N LEU A 107 4.43 -3.85 -22.89
CA LEU A 107 5.29 -4.93 -22.41
C LEU A 107 4.61 -6.30 -22.67
N LYS A 108 5.30 -7.17 -23.39
CA LYS A 108 4.87 -8.52 -23.66
C LYS A 108 5.20 -9.41 -22.46
N VAL A 109 4.21 -9.75 -21.66
CA VAL A 109 4.39 -10.60 -20.48
C VAL A 109 4.46 -12.09 -20.85
N LYS A 110 5.24 -12.86 -20.10
CA LYS A 110 5.36 -14.31 -20.29
C LYS A 110 4.08 -15.05 -19.90
N LYS A 111 3.38 -14.58 -18.88
CA LYS A 111 2.11 -15.12 -18.36
C LYS A 111 1.22 -13.99 -17.88
N HIS A 112 -0.06 -14.19 -17.91
CA HIS A 112 -1.08 -13.31 -17.35
C HIS A 112 -2.09 -14.16 -16.57
N LEU A 113 -2.79 -13.51 -15.65
CA LEU A 113 -3.92 -14.14 -14.96
C LEU A 113 -5.16 -14.10 -15.86
N THR A 114 -5.89 -15.17 -15.89
CA THR A 114 -7.17 -15.24 -16.61
C THR A 114 -8.25 -14.54 -15.80
N ILE A 115 -9.01 -13.65 -16.45
CA ILE A 115 -10.16 -13.00 -15.84
C ILE A 115 -11.33 -13.97 -15.85
N ASN A 116 -11.85 -14.32 -14.68
CA ASN A 116 -13.05 -15.13 -14.55
C ASN A 116 -14.29 -14.22 -14.51
N LEU A 117 -15.05 -14.21 -15.58
CA LEU A 117 -16.32 -13.46 -15.67
C LEU A 117 -17.49 -14.19 -15.01
N GLY A 118 -17.34 -15.46 -14.67
CA GLY A 118 -18.36 -16.25 -13.96
C GLY A 118 -18.53 -15.90 -12.49
N GLY A 119 -17.63 -15.06 -11.95
CA GLY A 119 -17.60 -14.69 -10.54
C GLY A 119 -17.09 -15.82 -9.64
N ILE A 120 -17.39 -15.70 -8.36
CA ILE A 120 -17.01 -16.65 -7.31
C ILE A 120 -18.27 -17.14 -6.59
N LYS A 121 -18.20 -18.33 -5.99
CA LYS A 121 -19.26 -18.92 -5.17
C LYS A 121 -18.76 -19.15 -3.75
N GLU A 122 -19.66 -19.30 -2.82
CA GLU A 122 -19.33 -19.71 -1.46
C GLU A 122 -18.56 -21.04 -1.45
N GLY A 123 -17.45 -21.10 -0.74
CA GLY A 123 -16.56 -22.25 -0.69
C GLY A 123 -15.44 -22.26 -1.74
N ASP A 124 -15.43 -21.34 -2.70
CA ASP A 124 -14.35 -21.24 -3.67
C ASP A 124 -13.05 -20.77 -2.98
N PHE A 125 -11.93 -21.32 -3.43
CA PHE A 125 -10.63 -20.84 -2.99
C PHE A 125 -10.33 -19.45 -3.55
N THR A 126 -10.04 -18.52 -2.65
CA THR A 126 -9.63 -17.16 -3.00
C THR A 126 -8.36 -16.75 -2.27
N PHE A 127 -7.56 -15.88 -2.88
CA PHE A 127 -6.38 -15.31 -2.23
C PHE A 127 -6.13 -13.88 -2.69
N VAL A 128 -5.39 -13.12 -1.88
CA VAL A 128 -4.93 -11.77 -2.20
C VAL A 128 -3.44 -11.80 -2.44
N MET A 129 -3.01 -11.22 -3.57
CA MET A 129 -1.59 -11.06 -3.90
C MET A 129 -1.21 -9.59 -3.79
N GLY A 130 -0.19 -9.31 -2.97
CA GLY A 130 0.34 -7.97 -2.78
C GLY A 130 1.15 -7.83 -1.51
N PHE A 131 1.77 -6.65 -1.34
CA PHE A 131 2.56 -6.34 -0.14
C PHE A 131 1.70 -5.51 0.81
N PRO A 132 1.41 -6.02 2.04
CA PRO A 132 0.73 -5.22 3.04
C PRO A 132 1.65 -4.07 3.48
N GLY A 133 1.07 -2.93 3.85
CA GLY A 133 1.83 -1.83 4.44
C GLY A 133 2.42 -2.22 5.79
N ARG A 134 1.63 -2.88 6.62
CA ARG A 134 2.02 -3.38 7.95
C ARG A 134 1.10 -4.52 8.37
N ASN A 135 1.65 -5.52 9.07
CA ASN A 135 0.86 -6.53 9.77
C ASN A 135 1.40 -6.78 11.19
N TRP A 136 0.57 -7.38 12.03
CA TRP A 136 0.82 -7.60 13.45
C TRP A 136 0.51 -9.05 13.81
N ARG A 137 1.20 -9.98 13.16
CA ARG A 137 0.90 -11.41 13.28
C ARG A 137 1.42 -12.07 14.56
N TYR A 138 2.34 -11.41 15.25
CA TYR A 138 3.05 -11.99 16.39
C TYR A 138 2.82 -11.19 17.69
N MET A 139 1.68 -10.49 17.79
CA MET A 139 1.28 -9.85 19.04
C MET A 139 0.85 -10.90 20.05
N ILE A 140 1.33 -10.76 21.28
CA ILE A 140 0.83 -11.53 22.42
C ILE A 140 -0.50 -10.94 22.92
N SER A 141 -1.23 -11.69 23.76
CA SER A 141 -2.53 -11.26 24.29
C SER A 141 -2.52 -9.89 24.94
N ASP A 142 -1.51 -9.63 25.78
CA ASP A 142 -1.38 -8.36 26.51
C ASP A 142 -1.17 -7.16 25.56
N GLU A 143 -0.43 -7.36 24.46
CA GLU A 143 -0.29 -6.31 23.43
C GLU A 143 -1.60 -6.05 22.67
N VAL A 144 -2.40 -7.10 22.44
CA VAL A 144 -3.72 -6.95 21.82
C VAL A 144 -4.64 -6.18 22.77
N GLU A 145 -4.67 -6.55 24.04
CA GLU A 145 -5.49 -5.91 25.06
C GLU A 145 -5.10 -4.44 25.26
N GLU A 146 -3.81 -4.12 25.40
CA GLU A 146 -3.31 -2.75 25.45
C GLU A 146 -3.78 -1.93 24.24
N ARG A 147 -3.64 -2.50 23.05
CA ARG A 147 -4.03 -1.85 21.81
C ARG A 147 -5.53 -1.53 21.78
N MET A 148 -6.36 -2.47 22.20
CA MET A 148 -7.81 -2.29 22.23
C MET A 148 -8.25 -1.27 23.28
N GLN A 149 -7.76 -1.42 24.50
CA GLN A 149 -8.23 -0.65 25.65
C GLN A 149 -7.58 0.71 25.80
N THR A 150 -6.32 0.86 25.37
CA THR A 150 -5.56 2.10 25.52
C THR A 150 -5.36 2.81 24.18
N THR A 151 -4.59 2.22 23.29
CA THR A 151 -4.18 2.88 22.03
C THR A 151 -5.37 3.21 21.13
N ASN A 152 -6.25 2.26 20.87
CA ASN A 152 -7.42 2.46 20.01
C ASN A 152 -8.48 3.32 20.68
N PHE A 153 -8.69 3.14 21.99
CA PHE A 153 -9.61 3.97 22.77
C PHE A 153 -9.21 5.46 22.73
N MET A 154 -7.96 5.76 23.04
CA MET A 154 -7.45 7.14 23.01
C MET A 154 -7.53 7.72 21.59
N ARG A 155 -7.13 6.93 20.59
CA ARG A 155 -7.20 7.33 19.18
C ARG A 155 -8.62 7.65 18.74
N LYS A 156 -9.59 6.82 19.07
CA LYS A 156 -11.01 7.04 18.80
C LYS A 156 -11.50 8.31 19.47
N THR A 157 -11.24 8.47 20.76
CA THR A 157 -11.73 9.61 21.56
C THR A 157 -11.21 10.96 21.04
N ILE A 158 -9.89 11.09 20.91
CA ILE A 158 -9.26 12.34 20.48
C ILE A 158 -9.65 12.68 19.04
N ARG A 159 -9.68 11.67 18.15
CA ARG A 159 -10.02 11.91 16.73
C ARG A 159 -11.49 12.20 16.51
N THR A 160 -12.39 11.69 17.35
CA THR A 160 -13.81 12.09 17.31
C THR A 160 -13.96 13.60 17.50
N VAL A 161 -13.37 14.15 18.56
CA VAL A 161 -13.41 15.60 18.81
C VAL A 161 -12.77 16.38 17.65
N ARG A 162 -11.59 15.94 17.20
CA ARG A 162 -10.89 16.59 16.08
C ARG A 162 -11.70 16.58 14.78
N LEU A 163 -12.31 15.45 14.44
CA LEU A 163 -13.06 15.30 13.20
C LEU A 163 -14.35 16.15 13.24
N ASN A 164 -15.06 16.18 14.36
CA ASN A 164 -16.23 16.99 14.51
C ASN A 164 -15.93 18.48 14.32
N ASN A 165 -14.88 18.98 14.98
CA ASN A 165 -14.48 20.38 14.85
C ASN A 165 -14.01 20.73 13.42
N LEU A 166 -13.22 19.83 12.78
CA LEU A 166 -12.79 20.05 11.41
C LEU A 166 -13.97 20.04 10.45
N LEU A 167 -14.92 19.11 10.60
CA LEU A 167 -16.08 18.99 9.74
C LEU A 167 -16.97 20.22 9.85
N GLU A 168 -17.23 20.70 11.07
CA GLU A 168 -18.01 21.91 11.31
C GLU A 168 -17.45 23.11 10.56
N GLU A 169 -16.14 23.35 10.64
CA GLU A 169 -15.49 24.47 9.94
C GLU A 169 -15.41 24.25 8.41
N MET A 170 -15.21 23.02 7.98
CA MET A 170 -15.19 22.67 6.54
C MET A 170 -16.56 22.85 5.88
N LEU A 171 -17.65 22.64 6.61
CA LEU A 171 -19.02 22.87 6.11
C LEU A 171 -19.36 24.35 5.95
N LYS A 172 -18.72 25.24 6.71
CA LYS A 172 -18.96 26.71 6.64
C LYS A 172 -18.25 27.35 5.45
N SER A 173 -17.18 26.74 4.89
CA SER A 173 -16.34 27.38 3.87
C SER A 173 -15.68 26.37 2.95
N ASP A 174 -15.89 26.50 1.64
CA ASP A 174 -15.21 25.72 0.61
C ASP A 174 -13.68 25.88 0.65
N LYS A 175 -13.21 27.08 0.97
CA LYS A 175 -11.77 27.33 1.13
C LYS A 175 -11.19 26.49 2.26
N VAL A 176 -11.84 26.45 3.41
CA VAL A 176 -11.42 25.63 4.56
C VAL A 176 -11.53 24.16 4.21
N ARG A 177 -12.61 23.75 3.54
CA ARG A 177 -12.81 22.37 3.08
C ARG A 177 -11.65 21.88 2.21
N ILE A 178 -11.22 22.66 1.24
CA ILE A 178 -10.09 22.32 0.36
C ILE A 178 -8.79 22.25 1.15
N GLN A 179 -8.53 23.21 2.03
CA GLN A 179 -7.30 23.27 2.84
C GLN A 179 -7.15 22.09 3.81
N TYR A 180 -8.27 21.59 4.36
CA TYR A 180 -8.27 20.57 5.40
C TYR A 180 -8.71 19.18 4.93
N ALA A 181 -9.18 19.01 3.70
CA ALA A 181 -9.68 17.74 3.16
C ALA A 181 -8.69 16.56 3.37
N SER A 182 -7.42 16.75 3.04
CA SER A 182 -6.40 15.70 3.23
C SER A 182 -6.15 15.37 4.71
N LYS A 183 -6.14 16.39 5.58
CA LYS A 183 -5.96 16.22 7.02
C LYS A 183 -7.16 15.54 7.67
N TYR A 184 -8.36 15.89 7.22
CA TYR A 184 -9.60 15.26 7.63
C TYR A 184 -9.61 13.77 7.23
N ALA A 185 -9.39 13.47 5.94
CA ALA A 185 -9.37 12.11 5.41
C ALA A 185 -8.33 11.22 6.14
N SER A 186 -7.12 11.73 6.35
CA SER A 186 -6.09 11.02 7.12
C SER A 186 -6.53 10.75 8.57
N SER A 187 -7.12 11.75 9.24
CA SER A 187 -7.62 11.58 10.60
C SER A 187 -8.77 10.58 10.69
N ALA A 188 -9.70 10.64 9.73
CA ALA A 188 -10.84 9.73 9.62
C ALA A 188 -10.41 8.29 9.38
N ASN A 189 -9.41 8.06 8.53
CA ASN A 189 -8.87 6.73 8.28
C ASN A 189 -8.33 6.07 9.56
N TYR A 190 -7.54 6.78 10.37
CA TYR A 190 -7.05 6.25 11.65
C TYR A 190 -8.14 6.09 12.71
N TRP A 191 -9.15 6.95 12.69
CA TRP A 191 -10.31 6.87 13.57
C TRP A 191 -11.13 5.61 13.27
N LYS A 192 -11.46 5.39 12.00
CA LYS A 192 -12.17 4.19 11.54
C LYS A 192 -11.38 2.91 11.77
N ASN A 193 -10.06 2.94 11.53
CA ASN A 193 -9.20 1.80 11.85
C ASN A 193 -9.27 1.42 13.33
N ALA A 194 -9.23 2.41 14.24
CA ALA A 194 -9.31 2.15 15.68
C ALA A 194 -10.68 1.56 16.10
N ILE A 195 -11.75 1.90 15.40
CA ILE A 195 -13.08 1.32 15.62
C ILE A 195 -13.12 -0.10 15.08
N GLY A 196 -12.82 -0.31 13.80
CA GLY A 196 -12.95 -1.60 13.15
C GLY A 196 -11.94 -2.66 13.63
N MET A 197 -10.87 -2.26 14.31
CA MET A 197 -9.93 -3.21 14.93
C MET A 197 -10.39 -3.67 16.33
N ASN A 198 -11.38 -3.00 16.90
CA ASN A 198 -11.95 -3.36 18.21
C ASN A 198 -13.27 -4.16 18.07
N GLU A 199 -13.86 -4.23 16.88
CA GLU A 199 -15.01 -5.08 16.52
C GLU A 199 -14.56 -6.48 16.08
#